data_08c43c54dec27880a7980d404c85fec8
#
_entry.id   08c43c54dec27880a7980d404c85fec8
#
_cell.length_a   1.000
_cell.length_b   1.000
_cell.length_c   1.000
_cell.angle_alpha   90.00
_cell.angle_beta   90.00
_cell.angle_gamma   90.00
#
_symmetry.space_group_name_H-M   'P 1'
#
loop_
_entity.id
_entity.type
_entity.pdbx_description
1 polymer ?
#
loop_
_entity_poly.entity_id
_entity_poly.type
_entity_poly.pdbx_seq_one_letter_code
_entity_poly.pdbx_strand_id
1 'polypeptide(L)'
;MEFFQKIFIVVVVVTIIFLIKKLMITKKLEKKENKKLENKNLSIYELIKSSIREYGKLPEDFALPQEEENGIPWADGAMDGVFLYHSNTNEENIETLKNIVFQISEGKFKEAQNNLDHLDFLMISSRTSLLNWIIQESEKINANNLYEFTISQLKTSKNKESIKFSLAVLLLMGVENDVKAMEIIKILALSDEFTLFCLDIIARLENSNEEIFEIVKKVKGWGRVHSIAYLEVTNDEIKDWFVTMK
;
A
#
# COMPACT_ATOMS: atom_id res chain seq x y z
N MET A 1 56.59 -26.84 -25.43
CA MET A 1 55.23 -26.96 -26.02
C MET A 1 54.16 -27.17 -24.94
N GLU A 2 54.31 -28.03 -23.95
CA GLU A 2 53.31 -28.30 -22.89
C GLU A 2 52.92 -27.09 -22.05
N PHE A 3 53.87 -26.19 -21.76
CA PHE A 3 53.59 -25.00 -20.92
C PHE A 3 52.61 -24.01 -21.59
N PHE A 4 52.80 -23.73 -22.88
CA PHE A 4 51.91 -22.86 -23.64
C PHE A 4 50.51 -23.47 -23.81
N GLN A 5 50.42 -24.79 -23.94
CA GLN A 5 49.18 -25.51 -24.06
C GLN A 5 48.34 -25.44 -22.75
N LYS A 6 49.02 -25.53 -21.59
CA LYS A 6 48.37 -25.36 -20.27
C LYS A 6 47.88 -23.93 -20.06
N ILE A 7 48.67 -22.91 -20.43
CA ILE A 7 48.23 -21.49 -20.36
C ILE A 7 47.01 -21.27 -21.26
N PHE A 8 47.03 -21.78 -22.50
CA PHE A 8 45.93 -21.64 -23.43
C PHE A 8 44.63 -22.24 -22.87
N ILE A 9 44.67 -23.42 -22.25
CA ILE A 9 43.51 -24.07 -21.61
C ILE A 9 42.97 -23.20 -20.48
N VAL A 10 43.84 -22.66 -19.63
CA VAL A 10 43.41 -21.79 -18.52
C VAL A 10 42.72 -20.54 -19.04
N VAL A 11 43.25 -19.88 -20.07
CA VAL A 11 42.62 -18.69 -20.67
C VAL A 11 41.25 -19.02 -21.26
N VAL A 12 41.12 -20.16 -21.96
CA VAL A 12 39.82 -20.59 -22.51
C VAL A 12 38.81 -20.85 -21.40
N VAL A 13 39.20 -21.56 -20.33
CA VAL A 13 38.32 -21.83 -19.20
C VAL A 13 37.88 -20.53 -18.53
N VAL A 14 38.78 -19.60 -18.26
CA VAL A 14 38.44 -18.30 -17.65
C VAL A 14 37.48 -17.51 -18.54
N THR A 15 37.71 -17.52 -19.86
CA THR A 15 36.82 -16.83 -20.82
C THR A 15 35.42 -17.46 -20.83
N ILE A 16 35.31 -18.79 -20.79
CA ILE A 16 34.02 -19.48 -20.70
C ILE A 16 33.31 -19.14 -19.42
N ILE A 17 33.99 -19.14 -18.27
CA ILE A 17 33.40 -18.77 -16.97
C ILE A 17 32.90 -17.33 -17.03
N PHE A 18 33.64 -16.40 -17.60
CA PHE A 18 33.25 -15.01 -17.77
C PHE A 18 31.99 -14.85 -18.64
N LEU A 19 31.92 -15.57 -19.75
CA LEU A 19 30.78 -15.59 -20.68
C LEU A 19 29.54 -16.16 -19.99
N ILE A 20 29.67 -17.24 -19.22
CA ILE A 20 28.58 -17.85 -18.44
C ILE A 20 28.06 -16.84 -17.40
N LYS A 21 28.95 -16.20 -16.62
CA LYS A 21 28.55 -15.15 -15.66
C LYS A 21 27.82 -14.00 -16.33
N LYS A 22 28.32 -13.52 -17.47
CA LYS A 22 27.69 -12.45 -18.25
C LYS A 22 26.28 -12.86 -18.69
N LEU A 23 26.11 -14.07 -19.24
CA LEU A 23 24.80 -14.61 -19.64
C LEU A 23 23.83 -14.74 -18.47
N MET A 24 24.30 -15.18 -17.31
CA MET A 24 23.46 -15.29 -16.10
C MET A 24 22.99 -13.91 -15.61
N ILE A 25 23.88 -12.90 -15.66
CA ILE A 25 23.53 -11.51 -15.29
C ILE A 25 22.50 -10.95 -16.27
N THR A 26 22.72 -11.13 -17.59
CA THR A 26 21.76 -10.65 -18.61
C THR A 26 20.38 -11.28 -18.42
N LYS A 27 20.29 -12.61 -18.26
CA LYS A 27 19.02 -13.30 -18.00
C LYS A 27 18.35 -12.82 -16.70
N LYS A 28 19.13 -12.52 -15.67
CA LYS A 28 18.58 -11.98 -14.39
C LYS A 28 18.02 -10.57 -14.59
N LEU A 29 18.66 -9.72 -15.39
CA LEU A 29 18.20 -8.39 -15.72
C LEU A 29 16.94 -8.44 -16.58
N GLU A 30 16.91 -9.24 -17.65
CA GLU A 30 15.72 -9.46 -18.50
C GLU A 30 14.52 -9.97 -17.66
N LYS A 31 14.74 -10.93 -16.76
CA LYS A 31 13.70 -11.43 -15.88
C LYS A 31 13.17 -10.36 -14.92
N LYS A 32 14.06 -9.46 -14.44
CA LYS A 32 13.68 -8.34 -13.56
C LYS A 32 12.89 -7.28 -14.34
N GLU A 33 13.28 -7.02 -15.58
CA GLU A 33 12.63 -6.06 -16.46
C GLU A 33 11.23 -6.55 -16.90
N ASN A 34 11.12 -7.81 -17.31
CA ASN A 34 9.83 -8.43 -17.64
C ASN A 34 8.88 -8.43 -16.44
N LYS A 35 9.36 -8.76 -15.24
CA LYS A 35 8.57 -8.68 -14.00
C LYS A 35 8.13 -7.25 -13.69
N LYS A 36 8.96 -6.24 -13.97
CA LYS A 36 8.62 -4.82 -13.80
C LYS A 36 7.52 -4.40 -14.80
N LEU A 37 7.56 -4.91 -16.03
CA LEU A 37 6.54 -4.67 -17.05
C LEU A 37 5.21 -5.36 -16.72
N GLU A 38 5.24 -6.61 -16.25
CA GLU A 38 4.05 -7.32 -15.78
C GLU A 38 3.40 -6.58 -14.59
N ASN A 39 4.18 -6.14 -13.62
CA ASN A 39 3.71 -5.40 -12.46
C ASN A 39 3.07 -4.05 -12.81
N LYS A 40 3.50 -3.37 -13.88
CA LYS A 40 2.88 -2.11 -14.36
C LYS A 40 1.43 -2.28 -14.80
N ASN A 41 1.00 -3.49 -15.15
CA ASN A 41 -0.36 -3.78 -15.60
C ASN A 41 -1.31 -4.16 -14.47
N LEU A 42 -0.80 -4.59 -13.33
CA LEU A 42 -1.60 -4.97 -12.17
C LEU A 42 -2.12 -3.75 -11.42
N SER A 43 -3.29 -3.89 -10.78
CA SER A 43 -3.71 -2.96 -9.73
C SER A 43 -2.78 -3.07 -8.51
N ILE A 44 -2.77 -2.05 -7.66
CA ILE A 44 -1.98 -2.09 -6.42
C ILE A 44 -2.41 -3.27 -5.53
N TYR A 45 -3.72 -3.52 -5.42
CA TYR A 45 -4.25 -4.66 -4.67
C TYR A 45 -3.73 -6.01 -5.20
N GLU A 46 -3.81 -6.23 -6.52
CA GLU A 46 -3.32 -7.46 -7.15
C GLU A 46 -1.81 -7.62 -6.98
N LEU A 47 -1.06 -6.52 -7.08
CA LEU A 47 0.39 -6.51 -6.86
C LEU A 47 0.73 -6.93 -5.43
N ILE A 48 0.07 -6.36 -4.42
CA ILE A 48 0.26 -6.72 -3.02
C ILE A 48 -0.13 -8.19 -2.82
N LYS A 49 -1.36 -8.59 -3.22
CA LYS A 49 -1.89 -9.94 -3.05
C LYS A 49 -1.00 -11.01 -3.67
N SER A 50 -0.52 -10.80 -4.90
CA SER A 50 0.36 -11.74 -5.60
C SER A 50 1.78 -11.79 -5.04
N SER A 51 2.19 -10.79 -4.27
CA SER A 51 3.52 -10.70 -3.66
C SER A 51 3.60 -11.33 -2.27
N ILE A 52 2.47 -11.67 -1.65
CA ILE A 52 2.44 -12.32 -0.34
C ILE A 52 3.19 -13.66 -0.38
N ARG A 53 4.07 -13.89 0.59
CA ARG A 53 4.90 -15.10 0.74
C ARG A 53 4.43 -15.95 1.93
N GLU A 54 5.22 -16.93 2.30
CA GLU A 54 5.00 -17.74 3.50
C GLU A 54 4.77 -16.86 4.73
N TYR A 55 3.95 -17.34 5.64
CA TYR A 55 3.51 -16.62 6.85
C TYR A 55 2.73 -15.31 6.59
N GLY A 56 2.21 -15.11 5.36
CA GLY A 56 1.37 -13.96 5.02
C GLY A 56 2.13 -12.62 5.00
N LYS A 57 3.45 -12.62 4.76
CA LYS A 57 4.30 -11.42 4.72
C LYS A 57 4.62 -11.01 3.29
N LEU A 58 4.84 -9.74 3.09
CA LEU A 58 5.46 -9.22 1.87
C LEU A 58 6.98 -9.46 1.91
N PRO A 59 7.66 -9.60 0.75
CA PRO A 59 9.11 -9.68 0.68
C PRO A 59 9.79 -8.46 1.31
N GLU A 60 10.99 -8.66 1.84
CA GLU A 60 11.81 -7.57 2.42
C GLU A 60 12.06 -6.42 1.42
N ASP A 61 12.24 -6.77 0.15
CA ASP A 61 12.48 -5.85 -0.96
C ASP A 61 11.21 -5.42 -1.69
N PHE A 62 10.02 -5.71 -1.12
CA PHE A 62 8.77 -5.26 -1.72
C PHE A 62 8.67 -3.73 -1.59
N ALA A 63 8.37 -3.10 -2.71
CA ALA A 63 8.02 -1.69 -2.79
C ALA A 63 6.94 -1.51 -3.86
N LEU A 64 6.03 -0.59 -3.63
CA LEU A 64 5.07 -0.18 -4.63
C LEU A 64 5.77 0.58 -5.77
N PRO A 65 5.20 0.56 -7.00
CA PRO A 65 5.70 1.40 -8.07
C PRO A 65 5.70 2.86 -7.61
N GLN A 66 6.85 3.51 -7.71
CA GLN A 66 6.96 4.95 -7.46
C GLN A 66 6.66 5.66 -8.77
N GLU A 67 5.89 6.73 -8.71
CA GLU A 67 5.83 7.70 -9.79
C GLU A 67 7.22 8.37 -9.88
N GLU A 68 7.66 8.66 -11.10
CA GLU A 68 8.96 9.33 -11.33
C GLU A 68 8.84 10.80 -10.90
N GLU A 69 8.87 11.06 -9.61
CA GLU A 69 9.01 12.41 -9.08
C GLU A 69 10.50 12.77 -9.01
N ASN A 70 10.83 13.99 -9.44
CA ASN A 70 12.17 14.59 -9.40
C ASN A 70 12.61 14.92 -7.96
N GLY A 71 12.40 14.01 -7.01
CA GLY A 71 12.64 14.23 -5.58
C GLY A 71 13.33 13.05 -4.89
N ILE A 72 13.63 13.23 -3.60
CA ILE A 72 14.14 12.17 -2.74
C ILE A 72 13.00 11.15 -2.55
N PRO A 73 13.20 9.86 -2.88
CA PRO A 73 12.15 8.87 -2.70
C PRO A 73 11.87 8.66 -1.21
N TRP A 74 10.62 8.86 -0.81
CA TRP A 74 10.16 8.55 0.53
C TRP A 74 9.87 7.05 0.67
N ALA A 75 10.10 6.51 1.87
CA ALA A 75 9.66 5.16 2.17
C ALA A 75 8.11 5.10 2.17
N ASP A 76 7.55 3.96 1.78
CA ASP A 76 6.09 3.75 1.78
C ASP A 76 5.50 4.07 3.17
N GLY A 77 4.43 4.87 3.22
CA GLY A 77 3.76 5.34 4.44
C GLY A 77 4.47 6.46 5.21
N ALA A 78 5.70 6.85 4.81
CA ALA A 78 6.48 7.86 5.53
C ALA A 78 5.85 9.24 5.48
N MET A 79 5.34 9.64 4.32
CA MET A 79 4.69 10.96 4.17
C MET A 79 3.44 11.06 5.03
N ASP A 80 2.60 10.03 5.06
CA ASP A 80 1.41 10.00 5.91
C ASP A 80 1.78 10.08 7.40
N GLY A 81 2.84 9.37 7.81
CA GLY A 81 3.35 9.44 9.17
C GLY A 81 3.86 10.84 9.54
N VAL A 82 4.64 11.47 8.67
CA VAL A 82 5.13 12.84 8.90
C VAL A 82 3.95 13.81 9.02
N PHE A 83 2.96 13.73 8.13
CA PHE A 83 1.77 14.59 8.21
C PHE A 83 0.97 14.35 9.49
N LEU A 84 0.72 13.09 9.86
CA LEU A 84 -0.08 12.75 11.03
C LEU A 84 0.55 13.26 12.35
N TYR A 85 1.88 13.14 12.47
CA TYR A 85 2.56 13.42 13.73
C TYR A 85 3.19 14.83 13.82
N HIS A 86 3.38 15.52 12.67
CA HIS A 86 4.18 16.74 12.63
C HIS A 86 3.56 17.92 11.86
N SER A 87 2.42 17.72 11.19
CA SER A 87 1.82 18.77 10.35
C SER A 87 0.43 19.18 10.83
N ASN A 88 0.10 20.44 10.63
CA ASN A 88 -1.28 20.89 10.75
C ASN A 88 -2.04 20.51 9.47
N THR A 89 -3.30 20.11 9.61
CA THR A 89 -4.18 19.79 8.47
C THR A 89 -4.35 21.02 7.57
N ASN A 90 -4.12 20.83 6.26
CA ASN A 90 -4.40 21.86 5.27
C ASN A 90 -5.81 21.67 4.73
N GLU A 91 -6.69 22.67 4.90
CA GLU A 91 -8.07 22.60 4.40
C GLU A 91 -8.20 22.97 2.91
N GLU A 92 -7.10 23.37 2.26
CA GLU A 92 -7.12 23.97 0.91
C GLU A 92 -7.69 23.04 -0.18
N ASN A 93 -7.61 21.72 0.01
CA ASN A 93 -7.98 20.74 -1.04
C ASN A 93 -9.36 20.11 -0.85
N ILE A 94 -10.11 20.53 0.17
CA ILE A 94 -11.39 19.90 0.50
C ILE A 94 -12.45 20.05 -0.60
N GLU A 95 -12.46 21.16 -1.34
CA GLU A 95 -13.45 21.37 -2.40
C GLU A 95 -13.30 20.38 -3.56
N THR A 96 -12.07 20.02 -3.92
CA THR A 96 -11.81 18.96 -4.90
C THR A 96 -12.40 17.62 -4.45
N LEU A 97 -12.17 17.25 -3.18
CA LEU A 97 -12.69 16.01 -2.63
C LEU A 97 -14.23 16.00 -2.51
N LYS A 98 -14.83 17.12 -2.12
CA LYS A 98 -16.30 17.30 -2.10
C LYS A 98 -16.91 17.07 -3.49
N ASN A 99 -16.32 17.66 -4.51
CA ASN A 99 -16.75 17.48 -5.89
C ASN A 99 -16.66 16.00 -6.32
N ILE A 100 -15.57 15.31 -5.98
CA ILE A 100 -15.41 13.88 -6.25
C ILE A 100 -16.51 13.06 -5.58
N VAL A 101 -16.80 13.31 -4.30
CA VAL A 101 -17.88 12.62 -3.56
C VAL A 101 -19.25 12.87 -4.22
N PHE A 102 -19.54 14.08 -4.63
CA PHE A 102 -20.80 14.38 -5.35
C PHE A 102 -20.87 13.67 -6.69
N GLN A 103 -19.78 13.66 -7.48
CA GLN A 103 -19.72 12.91 -8.75
C GLN A 103 -19.99 11.41 -8.53
N ILE A 104 -19.40 10.82 -7.49
CA ILE A 104 -19.67 9.43 -7.13
C ILE A 104 -21.14 9.25 -6.74
N SER A 105 -21.66 10.12 -5.88
CA SER A 105 -23.06 10.10 -5.43
C SER A 105 -24.04 10.15 -6.59
N GLU A 106 -23.74 10.91 -7.65
CA GLU A 106 -24.52 11.02 -8.87
C GLU A 106 -24.30 9.88 -9.88
N GLY A 107 -23.41 8.92 -9.58
CA GLY A 107 -23.05 7.81 -10.48
C GLY A 107 -22.08 8.19 -11.60
N LYS A 108 -21.44 9.34 -11.54
CA LYS A 108 -20.45 9.83 -12.51
C LYS A 108 -19.06 9.22 -12.23
N PHE A 109 -18.98 7.90 -12.16
CA PHE A 109 -17.79 7.15 -11.68
C PHE A 109 -16.53 7.40 -12.52
N LYS A 110 -16.67 7.58 -13.85
CA LYS A 110 -15.51 7.85 -14.72
C LYS A 110 -14.89 9.23 -14.44
N GLU A 111 -15.73 10.23 -14.21
CA GLU A 111 -15.28 11.59 -13.89
C GLU A 111 -14.60 11.61 -12.50
N ALA A 112 -15.24 10.99 -11.52
CA ALA A 112 -14.67 10.85 -10.18
C ALA A 112 -13.33 10.11 -10.20
N GLN A 113 -13.21 9.02 -10.95
CA GLN A 113 -11.96 8.27 -11.12
C GLN A 113 -10.88 9.16 -11.72
N ASN A 114 -11.18 9.85 -12.82
CA ASN A 114 -10.21 10.73 -13.46
C ASN A 114 -9.72 11.83 -12.50
N ASN A 115 -10.60 12.41 -11.70
CA ASN A 115 -10.22 13.43 -10.73
C ASN A 115 -9.39 12.86 -9.58
N LEU A 116 -9.68 11.64 -9.11
CA LEU A 116 -8.87 10.95 -8.11
C LEU A 116 -7.47 10.60 -8.63
N ASP A 117 -7.35 10.17 -9.88
CA ASP A 117 -6.07 9.80 -10.48
C ASP A 117 -5.14 11.01 -10.70
N HIS A 118 -5.68 12.24 -10.65
CA HIS A 118 -4.95 13.49 -10.81
C HIS A 118 -4.90 14.33 -9.53
N LEU A 119 -5.10 13.71 -8.35
CA LEU A 119 -4.85 14.41 -7.09
C LEU A 119 -3.37 14.78 -6.98
N ASP A 120 -3.10 16.05 -6.71
CA ASP A 120 -1.77 16.64 -6.54
C ASP A 120 -1.38 16.88 -5.07
N PHE A 121 -2.13 16.27 -4.14
CA PHE A 121 -1.92 16.37 -2.70
C PHE A 121 -2.12 15.02 -2.01
N LEU A 122 -1.58 14.90 -0.79
CA LEU A 122 -1.71 13.71 0.03
C LEU A 122 -3.09 13.64 0.70
N MET A 123 -3.78 12.51 0.58
CA MET A 123 -5.10 12.28 1.14
C MET A 123 -5.13 12.49 2.67
N ILE A 124 -4.04 12.16 3.36
CA ILE A 124 -3.92 12.32 4.81
C ILE A 124 -4.13 13.77 5.27
N SER A 125 -3.71 14.76 4.46
CA SER A 125 -3.81 16.20 4.80
C SER A 125 -5.25 16.70 4.89
N SER A 126 -6.17 16.11 4.14
CA SER A 126 -7.57 16.51 4.04
C SER A 126 -8.55 15.47 4.59
N ARG A 127 -8.04 14.34 5.11
CA ARG A 127 -8.86 13.22 5.56
C ARG A 127 -9.92 13.60 6.57
N THR A 128 -9.54 14.26 7.65
CA THR A 128 -10.45 14.61 8.74
C THR A 128 -11.54 15.58 8.27
N SER A 129 -11.17 16.59 7.49
CA SER A 129 -12.12 17.56 6.94
C SER A 129 -13.11 16.92 5.98
N LEU A 130 -12.64 15.98 5.13
CA LEU A 130 -13.50 15.19 4.25
C LEU A 130 -14.51 14.34 5.03
N LEU A 131 -14.05 13.58 6.02
CA LEU A 131 -14.94 12.71 6.81
C LEU A 131 -15.99 13.51 7.55
N ASN A 132 -15.61 14.61 8.20
CA ASN A 132 -16.56 15.50 8.88
C ASN A 132 -17.60 16.05 7.92
N TRP A 133 -17.17 16.49 6.73
CA TRP A 133 -18.08 17.01 5.73
C TRP A 133 -19.05 15.93 5.19
N ILE A 134 -18.57 14.70 4.92
CA ILE A 134 -19.44 13.58 4.48
C ILE A 134 -20.51 13.29 5.54
N ILE A 135 -20.14 13.31 6.82
CA ILE A 135 -21.09 13.11 7.92
C ILE A 135 -22.17 14.21 7.92
N GLN A 136 -21.76 15.47 7.76
CA GLN A 136 -22.69 16.62 7.74
C GLN A 136 -23.64 16.59 6.54
N GLU A 137 -23.17 16.14 5.38
CA GLU A 137 -23.93 16.11 4.12
C GLU A 137 -24.52 14.72 3.81
N SER A 138 -24.52 13.80 4.78
CA SER A 138 -24.87 12.39 4.57
C SER A 138 -26.24 12.16 3.94
N GLU A 139 -27.23 13.02 4.25
CA GLU A 139 -28.59 12.95 3.67
C GLU A 139 -28.61 13.21 2.16
N LYS A 140 -27.62 13.94 1.62
CA LYS A 140 -27.52 14.31 0.20
C LYS A 140 -26.64 13.36 -0.59
N ILE A 141 -25.95 12.43 0.09
CA ILE A 141 -24.96 11.55 -0.49
C ILE A 141 -25.54 10.14 -0.68
N ASN A 142 -25.42 9.60 -1.89
CA ASN A 142 -25.81 8.22 -2.18
C ASN A 142 -24.73 7.26 -1.64
N ALA A 143 -25.00 6.69 -0.46
CA ALA A 143 -24.08 5.78 0.23
C ALA A 143 -23.80 4.49 -0.59
N ASN A 144 -24.77 3.98 -1.35
CA ASN A 144 -24.57 2.79 -2.19
C ASN A 144 -23.57 3.07 -3.30
N ASN A 145 -23.71 4.19 -3.99
CA ASN A 145 -22.77 4.58 -5.04
C ASN A 145 -21.37 4.79 -4.47
N LEU A 146 -21.26 5.42 -3.29
CA LEU A 146 -19.99 5.59 -2.60
C LEU A 146 -19.36 4.24 -2.26
N TYR A 147 -20.11 3.32 -1.68
CA TYR A 147 -19.63 1.98 -1.33
C TYR A 147 -19.16 1.21 -2.57
N GLU A 148 -19.99 1.12 -3.63
CA GLU A 148 -19.63 0.40 -4.86
C GLU A 148 -18.36 0.97 -5.51
N PHE A 149 -18.29 2.29 -5.60
CA PHE A 149 -17.14 2.97 -6.16
C PHE A 149 -15.87 2.69 -5.35
N THR A 150 -15.91 2.89 -4.03
CA THR A 150 -14.74 2.74 -3.17
C THR A 150 -14.23 1.29 -3.14
N ILE A 151 -15.10 0.29 -3.06
CA ILE A 151 -14.72 -1.13 -3.16
C ILE A 151 -14.10 -1.45 -4.53
N SER A 152 -14.63 -0.86 -5.60
CA SER A 152 -14.02 -1.00 -6.93
C SER A 152 -12.61 -0.39 -6.97
N GLN A 153 -12.44 0.81 -6.40
CA GLN A 153 -11.12 1.48 -6.33
C GLN A 153 -10.09 0.66 -5.57
N LEU A 154 -10.43 0.10 -4.41
CA LEU A 154 -9.52 -0.76 -3.66
C LEU A 154 -8.98 -1.93 -4.49
N LYS A 155 -9.79 -2.48 -5.42
CA LYS A 155 -9.41 -3.63 -6.24
C LYS A 155 -8.67 -3.26 -7.52
N THR A 156 -9.02 -2.13 -8.13
CA THR A 156 -8.62 -1.83 -9.51
C THR A 156 -7.68 -0.66 -9.66
N SER A 157 -7.57 0.21 -8.65
CA SER A 157 -6.75 1.41 -8.74
C SER A 157 -5.26 1.09 -8.80
N LYS A 158 -4.54 1.91 -9.56
CA LYS A 158 -3.07 1.98 -9.62
C LYS A 158 -2.52 3.22 -8.92
N ASN A 159 -3.40 4.09 -8.45
CA ASN A 159 -3.06 5.33 -7.76
C ASN A 159 -3.19 5.12 -6.24
N LYS A 160 -2.17 5.51 -5.50
CA LYS A 160 -2.09 5.35 -4.04
C LYS A 160 -3.12 6.22 -3.34
N GLU A 161 -3.26 7.48 -3.74
CA GLU A 161 -4.18 8.42 -3.10
C GLU A 161 -5.65 8.07 -3.36
N SER A 162 -5.98 7.47 -4.53
CA SER A 162 -7.30 6.91 -4.81
C SER A 162 -7.68 5.77 -3.85
N ILE A 163 -6.71 4.91 -3.49
CA ILE A 163 -6.91 3.85 -2.51
C ILE A 163 -7.08 4.44 -1.11
N LYS A 164 -6.25 5.41 -0.71
CA LYS A 164 -6.36 6.08 0.59
C LYS A 164 -7.68 6.84 0.74
N PHE A 165 -8.14 7.53 -0.32
CA PHE A 165 -9.47 8.13 -0.36
C PHE A 165 -10.56 7.09 -0.11
N SER A 166 -10.49 5.95 -0.79
CA SER A 166 -11.47 4.88 -0.66
C SER A 166 -11.49 4.26 0.74
N LEU A 167 -10.32 4.03 1.34
CA LEU A 167 -10.21 3.56 2.72
C LEU A 167 -10.78 4.58 3.72
N ALA A 168 -10.48 5.87 3.53
CA ALA A 168 -11.02 6.93 4.37
C ALA A 168 -12.55 6.97 4.31
N VAL A 169 -13.14 6.91 3.11
CA VAL A 169 -14.60 6.91 2.94
C VAL A 169 -15.24 5.65 3.54
N LEU A 170 -14.65 4.46 3.33
CA LEU A 170 -15.16 3.19 3.88
C LEU A 170 -15.17 3.16 5.41
N LEU A 171 -14.32 3.94 6.06
CA LEU A 171 -14.35 4.12 7.51
C LEU A 171 -15.72 4.60 8.02
N LEU A 172 -16.49 5.36 7.23
CA LEU A 172 -17.83 5.83 7.58
C LEU A 172 -18.95 4.84 7.23
N MET A 173 -18.65 3.77 6.50
CA MET A 173 -19.65 2.89 5.91
C MET A 173 -19.99 1.65 6.76
N GLY A 174 -19.33 1.46 7.91
CA GLY A 174 -19.58 0.33 8.79
C GLY A 174 -19.30 -1.03 8.12
N VAL A 175 -18.16 -1.12 7.43
CA VAL A 175 -17.78 -2.32 6.64
C VAL A 175 -17.21 -3.45 7.49
N GLU A 176 -17.18 -3.33 8.79
CA GLU A 176 -16.59 -4.29 9.74
C GLU A 176 -17.23 -5.69 9.61
N ASN A 177 -18.50 -5.75 9.23
CA ASN A 177 -19.23 -7.01 9.00
C ASN A 177 -19.23 -7.48 7.54
N ASP A 178 -18.62 -6.73 6.63
CA ASP A 178 -18.45 -7.14 5.23
C ASP A 178 -17.17 -7.95 5.05
N VAL A 179 -17.33 -9.27 5.04
CA VAL A 179 -16.20 -10.21 4.90
C VAL A 179 -15.34 -9.93 3.67
N LYS A 180 -15.96 -9.54 2.53
CA LYS A 180 -15.23 -9.27 1.28
C LYS A 180 -14.46 -7.95 1.34
N ALA A 181 -15.07 -6.92 1.91
CA ALA A 181 -14.37 -5.64 2.13
C ALA A 181 -13.20 -5.83 3.09
N MET A 182 -13.42 -6.52 4.21
CA MET A 182 -12.38 -6.78 5.21
C MET A 182 -11.23 -7.65 4.67
N GLU A 183 -11.48 -8.63 3.79
CA GLU A 183 -10.41 -9.37 3.11
C GLU A 183 -9.50 -8.43 2.32
N ILE A 184 -10.07 -7.50 1.56
CA ILE A 184 -9.30 -6.54 0.76
C ILE A 184 -8.49 -5.61 1.68
N ILE A 185 -9.14 -5.06 2.70
CA ILE A 185 -8.54 -4.14 3.67
C ILE A 185 -7.36 -4.79 4.39
N LYS A 186 -7.51 -6.04 4.86
CA LYS A 186 -6.44 -6.80 5.52
C LYS A 186 -5.26 -7.11 4.59
N ILE A 187 -5.50 -7.32 3.30
CA ILE A 187 -4.43 -7.48 2.31
C ILE A 187 -3.69 -6.16 2.07
N LEU A 188 -4.41 -5.05 1.91
CA LEU A 188 -3.81 -3.73 1.75
C LEU A 188 -3.02 -3.30 2.99
N ALA A 189 -3.48 -3.67 4.19
CA ALA A 189 -2.82 -3.37 5.46
C ALA A 189 -1.40 -3.96 5.57
N LEU A 190 -1.04 -4.95 4.74
CA LEU A 190 0.32 -5.51 4.70
C LEU A 190 1.34 -4.59 4.02
N SER A 191 0.90 -3.60 3.26
CA SER A 191 1.77 -2.59 2.66
C SER A 191 1.85 -1.36 3.54
N ASP A 192 3.06 -0.97 3.93
CA ASP A 192 3.35 0.19 4.80
C ASP A 192 2.63 1.47 4.32
N GLU A 193 2.39 1.60 3.01
CA GLU A 193 1.69 2.73 2.39
C GLU A 193 0.22 2.86 2.83
N PHE A 194 -0.45 1.73 3.10
CA PHE A 194 -1.89 1.73 3.39
C PHE A 194 -2.21 1.32 4.83
N THR A 195 -1.22 0.83 5.57
CA THR A 195 -1.42 0.29 6.93
C THR A 195 -2.19 1.27 7.81
N LEU A 196 -1.82 2.55 7.84
CA LEU A 196 -2.47 3.57 8.66
C LEU A 196 -3.98 3.65 8.40
N PHE A 197 -4.37 3.80 7.13
CA PHE A 197 -5.78 3.93 6.74
C PHE A 197 -6.58 2.64 6.97
N CYS A 198 -5.94 1.48 6.81
CA CYS A 198 -6.56 0.19 7.10
C CYS A 198 -6.78 -0.01 8.60
N LEU A 199 -5.83 0.43 9.44
CA LEU A 199 -5.93 0.32 10.90
C LEU A 199 -7.10 1.12 11.46
N ASP A 200 -7.43 2.27 10.88
CA ASP A 200 -8.63 3.06 11.28
C ASP A 200 -9.91 2.22 11.17
N ILE A 201 -10.02 1.36 10.15
CA ILE A 201 -11.19 0.48 9.95
C ILE A 201 -11.08 -0.75 10.84
N ILE A 202 -9.91 -1.39 10.88
CA ILE A 202 -9.66 -2.62 11.66
C ILE A 202 -9.84 -2.38 13.15
N ALA A 203 -9.51 -1.18 13.66
CA ALA A 203 -9.72 -0.80 15.06
C ALA A 203 -11.18 -0.78 15.51
N ARG A 204 -12.14 -0.89 14.58
CA ARG A 204 -13.57 -0.99 14.89
C ARG A 204 -14.08 -2.42 15.05
N LEU A 205 -13.27 -3.42 14.74
CA LEU A 205 -13.62 -4.82 14.95
C LEU A 205 -13.70 -5.14 16.44
N GLU A 206 -14.56 -6.08 16.83
CA GLU A 206 -14.64 -6.58 18.22
C GLU A 206 -13.31 -7.21 18.68
N ASN A 207 -12.61 -7.91 17.77
CA ASN A 207 -11.29 -8.51 17.97
C ASN A 207 -10.16 -7.65 17.39
N SER A 208 -10.30 -6.32 17.41
CA SER A 208 -9.37 -5.39 16.75
C SER A 208 -7.93 -5.57 17.21
N ASN A 209 -7.70 -5.76 18.50
CA ASN A 209 -6.36 -5.84 19.06
C ASN A 209 -5.60 -7.10 18.55
N GLU A 210 -6.29 -8.24 18.45
CA GLU A 210 -5.73 -9.47 17.88
C GLU A 210 -5.41 -9.30 16.39
N GLU A 211 -6.30 -8.67 15.63
CA GLU A 211 -6.08 -8.41 14.20
C GLU A 211 -4.91 -7.45 13.99
N ILE A 212 -4.80 -6.40 14.79
CA ILE A 212 -3.69 -5.45 14.77
C ILE A 212 -2.39 -6.16 15.14
N PHE A 213 -2.41 -7.06 16.13
CA PHE A 213 -1.26 -7.85 16.51
C PHE A 213 -0.80 -8.78 15.38
N GLU A 214 -1.74 -9.38 14.62
CA GLU A 214 -1.39 -10.15 13.43
C GLU A 214 -0.78 -9.30 12.31
N ILE A 215 -1.21 -8.05 12.15
CA ILE A 215 -0.65 -7.12 11.16
C ILE A 215 0.75 -6.67 11.56
N VAL A 216 0.97 -6.25 12.82
CA VAL A 216 2.26 -5.73 13.27
C VAL A 216 3.39 -6.76 13.15
N LYS A 217 3.07 -8.03 13.25
CA LYS A 217 4.03 -9.14 13.03
C LYS A 217 4.43 -9.29 11.56
N LYS A 218 3.66 -8.75 10.63
CA LYS A 218 3.82 -8.94 9.17
C LYS A 218 4.36 -7.71 8.46
N VAL A 219 4.11 -6.52 8.99
CA VAL A 219 4.56 -5.24 8.41
C VAL A 219 5.92 -4.81 8.95
N LYS A 220 6.54 -3.84 8.29
CA LYS A 220 7.82 -3.24 8.65
C LYS A 220 7.71 -1.70 8.59
N GLY A 221 8.81 -1.00 8.69
CA GLY A 221 8.87 0.44 8.44
C GLY A 221 7.75 1.22 9.14
N TRP A 222 7.10 2.10 8.39
CA TRP A 222 6.01 2.92 8.90
C TRP A 222 4.74 2.12 9.20
N GLY A 223 4.47 1.05 8.44
CA GLY A 223 3.36 0.15 8.76
C GLY A 223 3.48 -0.43 10.17
N ARG A 224 4.69 -0.82 10.60
CA ARG A 224 4.94 -1.28 11.97
C ARG A 224 4.78 -0.16 12.98
N VAL A 225 5.30 1.05 12.71
CA VAL A 225 5.14 2.22 13.59
C VAL A 225 3.67 2.52 13.84
N HIS A 226 2.86 2.59 12.78
CA HIS A 226 1.42 2.81 12.91
C HIS A 226 0.72 1.69 13.67
N SER A 227 1.04 0.42 13.35
CA SER A 227 0.42 -0.73 14.05
C SER A 227 0.73 -0.75 15.54
N ILE A 228 1.95 -0.39 15.94
CA ILE A 228 2.33 -0.27 17.36
C ILE A 228 1.52 0.83 18.06
N ALA A 229 1.23 1.94 17.39
CA ALA A 229 0.45 3.03 17.96
C ALA A 229 -1.03 2.64 18.22
N TYR A 230 -1.56 1.64 17.52
CA TYR A 230 -2.91 1.12 17.69
C TYR A 230 -2.98 -0.12 18.61
N LEU A 231 -1.85 -0.79 18.88
CA LEU A 231 -1.81 -2.05 19.62
C LEU A 231 -1.79 -1.82 21.13
N GLU A 232 -2.69 -2.50 21.83
CA GLU A 232 -2.75 -2.51 23.30
C GLU A 232 -2.08 -3.78 23.86
N VAL A 233 -1.36 -3.66 24.97
CA VAL A 233 -0.74 -4.80 25.67
C VAL A 233 -1.78 -5.44 26.59
N THR A 234 -2.60 -6.34 26.02
CA THR A 234 -3.72 -6.98 26.74
C THR A 234 -3.38 -8.36 27.30
N ASN A 235 -2.27 -8.98 26.88
CA ASN A 235 -1.84 -10.31 27.31
C ASN A 235 -0.31 -10.48 27.30
N ASP A 236 0.17 -11.60 27.86
CA ASP A 236 1.61 -11.88 27.94
C ASP A 236 2.24 -12.14 26.57
N GLU A 237 1.51 -12.67 25.58
CA GLU A 237 2.06 -12.89 24.24
C GLU A 237 2.44 -11.56 23.57
N ILE A 238 1.56 -10.57 23.62
CA ILE A 238 1.82 -9.24 23.07
C ILE A 238 2.97 -8.57 23.84
N LYS A 239 2.96 -8.69 25.17
CA LYS A 239 4.03 -8.16 26.03
C LYS A 239 5.39 -8.76 25.69
N ASP A 240 5.47 -10.09 25.58
CA ASP A 240 6.73 -10.80 25.27
C ASP A 240 7.21 -10.44 23.84
N TRP A 241 6.28 -10.24 22.91
CA TRP A 241 6.62 -9.78 21.56
C TRP A 241 7.28 -8.39 21.60
N PHE A 242 6.77 -7.43 22.38
CA PHE A 242 7.40 -6.11 22.54
C PHE A 242 8.82 -6.19 23.14
N VAL A 243 9.04 -7.09 24.11
CA VAL A 243 10.34 -7.27 24.75
C VAL A 243 11.36 -7.94 23.82
N THR A 244 10.90 -8.84 22.94
CA THR A 244 11.76 -9.61 22.03
C THR A 244 11.92 -8.97 20.65
N MET A 245 11.15 -7.92 20.36
CA MET A 245 11.22 -7.20 19.10
C MET A 245 12.62 -6.60 18.89
N LYS A 246 13.30 -7.05 17.82
CA LYS A 246 14.61 -6.55 17.40
C LYS A 246 14.49 -5.67 16.16
#